data_918369f4ea1e46063fb93e583b1674d4
#
_entry.id   918369f4ea1e46063fb93e583b1674d4
#
_cell.length_a   1.000
_cell.length_b   1.000
_cell.length_c   1.000
_cell.angle_alpha   90.00
_cell.angle_beta   90.00
_cell.angle_gamma   90.00
#
_symmetry.space_group_name_H-M   'P 1'
#
loop_
_entity.id
_entity.type
_entity.pdbx_description
1 polymer ?
#
loop_
_entity_poly.entity_id
_entity_poly.type
_entity_poly.pdbx_seq_one_letter_code
_entity_poly.pdbx_strand_id
1 'polypeptide(L)'
;MNKLYSFLRYFVALAVIVYGFAKLNGAMFTILQSELDKPLGEVSGFWLTWYYFGYSGIYGNFIALVQVVGGALLMFRKTTLLGTCILLPLIANIILIDIFYAVDLGALLVAMLLFACLLGIALFHKDELIAVFWSKQNSVFPEQGVGRSKRVVRIAVRVLLIVLPAIYTYRVAHYNNRLPTPIDGRWKVINNPGQVGLAQEPLAYIYFERNRAFMCVFRYGASTWQTHHFEINNKTGQLDIWDAWLSKGEKIFSGKYDLTRNHLVIDGQFDHSGESVIELEKQE
;
A
#
# COMPACT_ATOMS: atom_id res chain seq x y z
N MET A 1 6.54 -24.97 -38.44
CA MET A 1 6.66 -24.22 -37.16
C MET A 1 6.55 -22.75 -37.49
N ASN A 2 5.64 -22.01 -36.83
CA ASN A 2 5.48 -20.58 -37.08
C ASN A 2 6.75 -19.82 -36.63
N LYS A 3 7.45 -19.18 -37.61
CA LYS A 3 8.70 -18.45 -37.33
C LYS A 3 8.45 -17.33 -36.28
N LEU A 4 7.30 -16.65 -36.39
CA LEU A 4 6.90 -15.59 -35.46
C LEU A 4 6.80 -16.10 -34.02
N TYR A 5 6.10 -17.23 -33.81
CA TYR A 5 5.99 -17.84 -32.48
C TYR A 5 7.34 -18.20 -31.85
N SER A 6 8.26 -18.75 -32.65
CA SER A 6 9.60 -19.03 -32.16
C SER A 6 10.38 -17.77 -31.84
N PHE A 7 10.28 -16.75 -32.68
CA PHE A 7 10.91 -15.45 -32.43
C PHE A 7 10.41 -14.84 -31.12
N LEU A 8 9.11 -14.73 -30.93
CA LEU A 8 8.51 -14.16 -29.69
C LEU A 8 9.02 -14.88 -28.45
N ARG A 9 9.03 -16.22 -28.46
CA ARG A 9 9.50 -17.04 -27.32
C ARG A 9 10.94 -16.73 -26.95
N TYR A 10 11.87 -16.80 -27.91
CA TYR A 10 13.29 -16.60 -27.62
C TYR A 10 13.61 -15.14 -27.33
N PHE A 11 12.93 -14.20 -27.97
CA PHE A 11 13.10 -12.78 -27.68
C PHE A 11 12.71 -12.45 -26.24
N VAL A 12 11.50 -12.85 -25.81
CA VAL A 12 11.04 -12.61 -24.44
C VAL A 12 11.92 -13.38 -23.46
N ALA A 13 12.24 -14.65 -23.72
CA ALA A 13 13.08 -15.46 -22.85
C ALA A 13 14.43 -14.79 -22.59
N LEU A 14 15.11 -14.34 -23.64
CA LEU A 14 16.40 -13.66 -23.51
C LEU A 14 16.28 -12.36 -22.71
N ALA A 15 15.31 -11.52 -23.04
CA ALA A 15 15.11 -10.24 -22.38
C ALA A 15 14.85 -10.41 -20.87
N VAL A 16 13.89 -11.27 -20.49
CA VAL A 16 13.55 -11.44 -19.05
C VAL A 16 14.68 -12.11 -18.27
N ILE A 17 15.47 -12.99 -18.90
CA ILE A 17 16.66 -13.60 -18.27
C ILE A 17 17.73 -12.52 -18.02
N VAL A 18 18.00 -11.65 -19.00
CA VAL A 18 18.95 -10.54 -18.84
C VAL A 18 18.52 -9.61 -17.71
N TYR A 19 17.25 -9.18 -17.69
CA TYR A 19 16.72 -8.35 -16.62
C TYR A 19 16.76 -9.04 -15.25
N GLY A 20 16.47 -10.35 -15.20
CA GLY A 20 16.57 -11.14 -13.97
C GLY A 20 18.01 -11.21 -13.45
N PHE A 21 18.98 -11.49 -14.30
CA PHE A 21 20.40 -11.49 -13.89
C PHE A 21 20.91 -10.08 -13.55
N ALA A 22 20.45 -9.03 -14.22
CA ALA A 22 20.79 -7.66 -13.83
C ALA A 22 20.39 -7.35 -12.37
N LYS A 23 19.21 -7.83 -11.94
CA LYS A 23 18.77 -7.71 -10.55
C LYS A 23 19.60 -8.58 -9.60
N LEU A 24 19.84 -9.86 -9.93
CA LEU A 24 20.65 -10.76 -9.12
C LEU A 24 22.09 -10.28 -8.92
N ASN A 25 22.65 -9.62 -9.92
CA ASN A 25 24.01 -9.08 -9.89
C ASN A 25 24.10 -7.66 -9.28
N GLY A 26 23.01 -7.14 -8.70
CA GLY A 26 22.99 -5.84 -8.02
C GLY A 26 23.08 -4.62 -8.97
N ALA A 27 22.80 -4.80 -10.27
CA ALA A 27 22.71 -3.68 -11.21
C ALA A 27 21.41 -2.87 -11.06
N MET A 28 20.44 -3.38 -10.27
CA MET A 28 19.17 -2.72 -9.95
C MET A 28 18.92 -2.77 -8.45
N PHE A 29 18.03 -1.91 -7.97
CA PHE A 29 17.64 -1.82 -6.55
C PHE A 29 18.77 -1.42 -5.60
N THR A 30 19.72 -0.61 -6.11
CA THR A 30 20.76 0.01 -5.29
C THR A 30 20.16 1.10 -4.41
N ILE A 31 20.64 1.19 -3.17
CA ILE A 31 20.24 2.19 -2.19
C ILE A 31 21.34 3.24 -2.10
N LEU A 32 21.00 4.53 -2.31
CA LEU A 32 21.93 5.64 -2.16
C LEU A 32 21.78 6.24 -0.77
N GLN A 33 22.91 6.47 -0.09
CA GLN A 33 22.93 7.08 1.25
C GLN A 33 22.34 8.50 1.23
N SER A 34 22.67 9.29 0.20
CA SER A 34 22.14 10.64 0.03
C SER A 34 20.62 10.70 -0.12
N GLU A 35 20.01 9.66 -0.64
CA GLU A 35 18.54 9.58 -0.75
C GLU A 35 17.91 9.10 0.57
N LEU A 36 18.62 8.29 1.37
CA LEU A 36 18.14 7.86 2.69
C LEU A 36 18.03 9.01 3.69
N ASP A 37 18.84 10.05 3.53
CA ASP A 37 18.81 11.22 4.41
C ASP A 37 17.64 12.18 4.09
N LYS A 38 16.94 11.99 2.97
CA LYS A 38 15.78 12.80 2.60
C LYS A 38 14.54 12.40 3.42
N PRO A 39 13.72 13.37 3.85
CA PRO A 39 12.39 13.08 4.35
C PRO A 39 11.58 12.27 3.33
N LEU A 40 10.83 11.27 3.78
CA LEU A 40 10.09 10.36 2.88
C LEU A 40 9.16 11.09 1.90
N GLY A 41 8.60 12.24 2.29
CA GLY A 41 7.74 13.07 1.43
C GLY A 41 8.48 13.75 0.25
N GLU A 42 9.81 13.78 0.27
CA GLU A 42 10.67 14.36 -0.76
C GLU A 42 11.30 13.28 -1.67
N VAL A 43 11.13 12.00 -1.30
CA VAL A 43 11.67 10.88 -2.07
C VAL A 43 10.80 10.66 -3.31
N SER A 44 11.44 10.63 -4.50
CA SER A 44 10.70 10.37 -5.75
C SER A 44 10.15 8.94 -5.80
N GLY A 45 9.10 8.71 -6.60
CA GLY A 45 8.52 7.37 -6.81
C GLY A 45 9.54 6.35 -7.29
N PHE A 46 10.49 6.76 -8.15
CA PHE A 46 11.62 5.93 -8.57
C PHE A 46 12.43 5.41 -7.37
N TRP A 47 12.91 6.30 -6.51
CA TRP A 47 13.73 5.93 -5.34
C TRP A 47 12.93 5.17 -4.29
N LEU A 48 11.65 5.51 -4.11
CA LEU A 48 10.76 4.77 -3.23
C LEU A 48 10.62 3.30 -3.67
N THR A 49 10.49 3.06 -4.98
CA THR A 49 10.47 1.71 -5.57
C THR A 49 11.81 0.99 -5.39
N TRP A 50 12.93 1.70 -5.65
CA TRP A 50 14.27 1.14 -5.46
C TRP A 50 14.53 0.73 -4.01
N TYR A 51 14.09 1.54 -3.05
CA TYR A 51 14.20 1.22 -1.62
C TYR A 51 13.31 0.07 -1.21
N TYR A 52 12.09 0.01 -1.71
CA TYR A 52 11.19 -1.10 -1.41
C TYR A 52 11.79 -2.45 -1.80
N PHE A 53 12.29 -2.58 -3.01
CA PHE A 53 12.92 -3.83 -3.47
C PHE A 53 14.33 -4.04 -2.92
N GLY A 54 15.08 -2.99 -2.67
CA GLY A 54 16.43 -3.05 -2.11
C GLY A 54 16.46 -3.30 -0.61
N TYR A 55 15.39 -2.92 0.12
CA TYR A 55 15.28 -3.14 1.56
C TYR A 55 15.41 -4.62 1.94
N SER A 56 14.81 -5.49 1.15
CA SER A 56 14.95 -6.93 1.33
C SER A 56 15.63 -7.55 0.10
N GLY A 57 16.94 -7.73 0.17
CA GLY A 57 17.70 -8.39 -0.90
C GLY A 57 17.17 -9.79 -1.23
N ILE A 58 16.64 -10.51 -0.24
CA ILE A 58 16.00 -11.83 -0.45
C ILE A 58 14.76 -11.66 -1.34
N TYR A 59 13.90 -10.68 -1.07
CA TYR A 59 12.69 -10.45 -1.85
C TYR A 59 13.01 -10.00 -3.28
N GLY A 60 13.94 -9.06 -3.44
CA GLY A 60 14.40 -8.62 -4.76
C GLY A 60 14.98 -9.76 -5.59
N ASN A 61 15.81 -10.63 -4.98
CA ASN A 61 16.38 -11.80 -5.61
C ASN A 61 15.32 -12.86 -5.96
N PHE A 62 14.29 -13.02 -5.14
CA PHE A 62 13.17 -13.93 -5.45
C PHE A 62 12.44 -13.49 -6.73
N ILE A 63 12.10 -12.22 -6.87
CA ILE A 63 11.48 -11.65 -8.08
C ILE A 63 12.39 -11.88 -9.30
N ALA A 64 13.69 -11.62 -9.15
CA ALA A 64 14.67 -11.84 -10.20
C ALA A 64 14.77 -13.33 -10.62
N LEU A 65 14.76 -14.24 -9.65
CA LEU A 65 14.76 -15.68 -9.90
C LEU A 65 13.52 -16.13 -10.68
N VAL A 66 12.33 -15.62 -10.31
CA VAL A 66 11.09 -15.91 -11.06
C VAL A 66 11.18 -15.45 -12.51
N GLN A 67 11.83 -14.31 -12.79
CA GLN A 67 12.09 -13.85 -14.17
C GLN A 67 13.01 -14.82 -14.92
N VAL A 68 14.13 -15.23 -14.31
CA VAL A 68 15.08 -16.15 -14.93
C VAL A 68 14.42 -17.50 -15.21
N VAL A 69 13.74 -18.08 -14.21
CA VAL A 69 13.03 -19.36 -14.35
C VAL A 69 11.93 -19.26 -15.39
N GLY A 70 11.09 -18.25 -15.34
CA GLY A 70 10.03 -18.01 -16.34
C GLY A 70 10.58 -17.89 -17.75
N GLY A 71 11.68 -17.15 -17.91
CA GLY A 71 12.39 -17.03 -19.19
C GLY A 71 12.96 -18.37 -19.67
N ALA A 72 13.59 -19.15 -18.78
CA ALA A 72 14.09 -20.48 -19.10
C ALA A 72 12.96 -21.43 -19.54
N LEU A 73 11.80 -21.39 -18.88
CA LEU A 73 10.62 -22.17 -19.26
C LEU A 73 10.11 -21.83 -20.66
N LEU A 74 10.21 -20.57 -21.09
CA LEU A 74 9.87 -20.18 -22.47
C LEU A 74 10.77 -20.82 -23.52
N MET A 75 12.01 -21.17 -23.19
CA MET A 75 12.95 -21.78 -24.14
C MET A 75 12.52 -23.18 -24.58
N PHE A 76 11.78 -23.90 -23.75
CA PHE A 76 11.33 -25.26 -24.03
C PHE A 76 9.86 -25.25 -24.43
N ARG A 77 9.51 -25.92 -25.55
CA ARG A 77 8.14 -25.95 -26.08
C ARG A 77 7.12 -26.55 -25.10
N LYS A 78 7.53 -27.54 -24.31
CA LYS A 78 6.64 -28.24 -23.36
C LYS A 78 6.25 -27.36 -22.18
N THR A 79 7.08 -26.38 -21.83
CA THR A 79 6.89 -25.51 -20.67
C THR A 79 6.61 -24.06 -21.03
N THR A 80 6.48 -23.76 -22.35
CA THR A 80 6.19 -22.39 -22.81
C THR A 80 4.94 -21.80 -22.19
N LEU A 81 3.85 -22.56 -22.15
CA LEU A 81 2.58 -22.08 -21.55
C LEU A 81 2.75 -21.78 -20.06
N LEU A 82 3.42 -22.64 -19.31
CA LEU A 82 3.71 -22.41 -17.90
C LEU A 82 4.56 -21.14 -17.70
N GLY A 83 5.64 -20.99 -18.48
CA GLY A 83 6.47 -19.77 -18.45
C GLY A 83 5.67 -18.52 -18.77
N THR A 84 4.77 -18.58 -19.76
CA THR A 84 3.88 -17.48 -20.11
C THR A 84 2.94 -17.11 -18.98
N CYS A 85 2.30 -18.10 -18.34
CA CYS A 85 1.39 -17.90 -17.21
C CYS A 85 2.10 -17.30 -15.97
N ILE A 86 3.38 -17.62 -15.76
CA ILE A 86 4.19 -17.04 -14.67
C ILE A 86 4.60 -15.61 -15.01
N LEU A 87 5.06 -15.36 -16.24
CA LEU A 87 5.63 -14.07 -16.62
C LEU A 87 4.56 -12.99 -16.90
N LEU A 88 3.38 -13.36 -17.40
CA LEU A 88 2.32 -12.38 -17.69
C LEU A 88 1.95 -11.51 -16.47
N PRO A 89 1.56 -12.08 -15.32
CA PRO A 89 1.22 -11.27 -14.14
C PRO A 89 2.45 -10.53 -13.59
N LEU A 90 3.64 -11.11 -13.68
CA LEU A 90 4.86 -10.47 -13.23
C LEU A 90 5.19 -9.22 -14.05
N ILE A 91 5.16 -9.31 -15.39
CA ILE A 91 5.42 -8.16 -16.28
C ILE A 91 4.29 -7.14 -16.18
N ALA A 92 3.02 -7.57 -16.04
CA ALA A 92 1.91 -6.66 -15.77
C ALA A 92 2.14 -5.83 -14.50
N ASN A 93 2.60 -6.46 -13.42
CA ASN A 93 2.93 -5.76 -12.18
C ASN A 93 4.09 -4.76 -12.36
N ILE A 94 5.12 -5.11 -13.14
CA ILE A 94 6.21 -4.18 -13.47
C ILE A 94 5.66 -2.95 -14.22
N ILE A 95 4.81 -3.14 -15.22
CA ILE A 95 4.16 -2.04 -15.94
C ILE A 95 3.38 -1.12 -15.00
N LEU A 96 2.62 -1.69 -14.07
CA LEU A 96 1.85 -0.89 -13.10
C LEU A 96 2.78 -0.07 -12.20
N ILE A 97 3.88 -0.68 -11.73
CA ILE A 97 4.89 0.03 -10.94
C ILE A 97 5.50 1.17 -11.76
N ASP A 98 5.93 0.91 -13.00
CA ASP A 98 6.56 1.91 -13.86
C ASP A 98 5.61 3.10 -14.13
N ILE A 99 4.30 2.85 -14.29
CA ILE A 99 3.29 3.90 -14.49
C ILE A 99 3.03 4.70 -13.22
N PHE A 100 2.69 4.02 -12.12
CA PHE A 100 2.20 4.69 -10.91
C PHE A 100 3.29 5.33 -10.06
N TYR A 101 4.52 4.81 -10.15
CA TYR A 101 5.68 5.37 -9.46
C TYR A 101 6.60 6.18 -10.38
N ALA A 102 6.21 6.36 -11.66
CA ALA A 102 6.97 7.12 -12.65
C ALA A 102 8.46 6.72 -12.69
N VAL A 103 8.72 5.41 -12.75
CA VAL A 103 10.09 4.86 -12.63
C VAL A 103 10.97 5.30 -13.79
N ASP A 104 10.68 4.84 -14.99
CA ASP A 104 11.40 5.23 -16.21
C ASP A 104 10.57 4.92 -17.47
N LEU A 105 10.51 5.87 -18.40
CA LEU A 105 9.76 5.69 -19.64
C LEU A 105 10.34 4.58 -20.52
N GLY A 106 11.68 4.46 -20.56
CA GLY A 106 12.35 3.42 -21.35
C GLY A 106 12.04 2.02 -20.80
N ALA A 107 12.10 1.84 -19.48
CA ALA A 107 11.75 0.59 -18.83
C ALA A 107 10.27 0.23 -19.07
N LEU A 108 9.36 1.20 -18.95
CA LEU A 108 7.94 1.03 -19.25
C LEU A 108 7.70 0.54 -20.68
N LEU A 109 8.30 1.17 -21.68
CA LEU A 109 8.13 0.78 -23.08
C LEU A 109 8.64 -0.65 -23.36
N VAL A 110 9.76 -1.03 -22.76
CA VAL A 110 10.29 -2.40 -22.85
C VAL A 110 9.34 -3.38 -22.18
N ALA A 111 8.85 -3.08 -20.96
CA ALA A 111 7.91 -3.94 -20.25
C ALA A 111 6.60 -4.13 -21.05
N MET A 112 6.05 -3.05 -21.63
CA MET A 112 4.87 -3.12 -22.51
C MET A 112 5.10 -3.99 -23.75
N LEU A 113 6.26 -3.87 -24.41
CA LEU A 113 6.63 -4.70 -25.53
C LEU A 113 6.71 -6.18 -25.13
N LEU A 114 7.37 -6.49 -24.03
CA LEU A 114 7.47 -7.86 -23.52
C LEU A 114 6.10 -8.43 -23.16
N PHE A 115 5.23 -7.62 -22.56
CA PHE A 115 3.85 -8.01 -22.23
C PHE A 115 3.04 -8.31 -23.50
N ALA A 116 3.13 -7.46 -24.52
CA ALA A 116 2.47 -7.68 -25.81
C ALA A 116 2.97 -8.97 -26.50
N CYS A 117 4.27 -9.24 -26.42
CA CYS A 117 4.85 -10.50 -26.94
C CYS A 117 4.34 -11.71 -26.17
N LEU A 118 4.24 -11.64 -24.83
CA LEU A 118 3.69 -12.70 -23.99
C LEU A 118 2.21 -12.95 -24.28
N LEU A 119 1.40 -11.90 -24.48
CA LEU A 119 0.02 -12.03 -24.96
C LEU A 119 -0.05 -12.70 -26.32
N GLY A 120 0.85 -12.34 -27.24
CA GLY A 120 0.96 -13.03 -28.54
C GLY A 120 1.23 -14.52 -28.37
N ILE A 121 2.15 -14.92 -27.49
CA ILE A 121 2.42 -16.34 -27.18
C ILE A 121 1.16 -17.01 -26.59
N ALA A 122 0.50 -16.34 -25.63
CA ALA A 122 -0.74 -16.85 -25.02
C ALA A 122 -1.86 -17.09 -26.06
N LEU A 123 -1.99 -16.20 -27.02
CA LEU A 123 -2.98 -16.35 -28.12
C LEU A 123 -2.70 -17.58 -29.01
N PHE A 124 -1.44 -17.96 -29.20
CA PHE A 124 -1.11 -19.22 -29.89
C PHE A 124 -1.53 -20.47 -29.09
N HIS A 125 -1.69 -20.34 -27.78
CA HIS A 125 -2.11 -21.39 -26.82
C HIS A 125 -3.54 -21.19 -26.29
N LYS A 126 -4.36 -20.38 -26.98
CA LYS A 126 -5.71 -20.02 -26.49
C LYS A 126 -6.59 -21.23 -26.18
N ASP A 127 -6.55 -22.26 -27.03
CA ASP A 127 -7.41 -23.43 -26.87
C ASP A 127 -6.97 -24.29 -25.67
N GLU A 128 -5.64 -24.38 -25.43
CA GLU A 128 -5.07 -25.01 -24.24
C GLU A 128 -5.43 -24.24 -22.96
N LEU A 129 -5.33 -22.89 -23.00
CA LEU A 129 -5.74 -22.04 -21.89
C LEU A 129 -7.23 -22.18 -21.57
N ILE A 130 -8.09 -22.18 -22.59
CA ILE A 130 -9.53 -22.39 -22.41
C ILE A 130 -9.78 -23.79 -21.84
N ALA A 131 -9.10 -24.81 -22.33
CA ALA A 131 -9.24 -26.18 -21.84
C ALA A 131 -8.83 -26.29 -20.35
N VAL A 132 -7.73 -25.63 -19.94
CA VAL A 132 -7.25 -25.68 -18.54
C VAL A 132 -8.13 -24.85 -17.60
N PHE A 133 -8.47 -23.61 -17.98
CA PHE A 133 -9.09 -22.67 -17.06
C PHE A 133 -10.63 -22.63 -17.16
N TRP A 134 -11.22 -23.03 -18.31
CA TRP A 134 -12.66 -22.83 -18.58
C TRP A 134 -13.42 -24.10 -18.93
N SER A 135 -12.72 -25.23 -19.27
CA SER A 135 -13.40 -26.45 -19.66
C SER A 135 -14.14 -27.10 -18.49
N LYS A 136 -15.37 -27.53 -18.76
CA LYS A 136 -16.18 -28.31 -17.79
C LYS A 136 -15.54 -29.63 -17.38
N GLN A 137 -14.64 -30.17 -18.20
CA GLN A 137 -13.95 -31.45 -17.94
C GLN A 137 -12.97 -31.36 -16.79
N ASN A 138 -12.56 -30.14 -16.39
CA ASN A 138 -11.60 -29.92 -15.30
C ASN A 138 -12.26 -29.79 -13.92
N SER A 139 -13.57 -29.96 -13.78
CA SER A 139 -14.17 -29.93 -12.46
C SER A 139 -13.87 -31.23 -11.73
N VAL A 140 -13.14 -31.14 -10.60
CA VAL A 140 -12.82 -32.26 -9.70
C VAL A 140 -14.12 -32.94 -9.19
N PHE A 141 -15.19 -32.17 -9.14
CA PHE A 141 -16.53 -32.64 -8.79
C PHE A 141 -17.49 -32.35 -9.94
N PRO A 142 -17.95 -33.35 -10.71
CA PRO A 142 -18.92 -33.14 -11.77
C PRO A 142 -20.21 -32.52 -11.19
N GLU A 143 -20.65 -31.42 -11.78
CA GLU A 143 -21.94 -30.81 -11.40
C GLU A 143 -23.07 -31.77 -11.71
N GLN A 144 -23.59 -32.46 -10.70
CA GLN A 144 -24.86 -33.16 -10.81
C GLN A 144 -25.94 -32.18 -11.22
N GLY A 145 -26.84 -32.59 -12.13
CA GLY A 145 -27.91 -31.74 -12.64
C GLY A 145 -28.75 -31.10 -11.53
N VAL A 146 -28.44 -29.88 -11.20
CA VAL A 146 -29.08 -29.14 -10.11
C VAL A 146 -30.30 -28.43 -10.66
N GLY A 147 -31.47 -28.66 -10.08
CA GLY A 147 -32.71 -27.97 -10.44
C GLY A 147 -32.57 -26.45 -10.42
N ARG A 148 -33.33 -25.76 -11.26
CA ARG A 148 -33.25 -24.30 -11.50
C ARG A 148 -33.23 -23.47 -10.20
N SER A 149 -34.08 -23.82 -9.23
CA SER A 149 -34.18 -23.15 -7.93
C SER A 149 -32.85 -23.23 -7.14
N LYS A 150 -32.24 -24.42 -7.03
CA LYS A 150 -30.96 -24.62 -6.32
C LYS A 150 -29.81 -23.93 -7.04
N ARG A 151 -29.89 -23.77 -8.38
CA ARG A 151 -28.89 -23.02 -9.16
C ARG A 151 -28.96 -21.53 -8.83
N VAL A 152 -30.18 -20.94 -8.77
CA VAL A 152 -30.36 -19.53 -8.39
C VAL A 152 -29.88 -19.26 -7.00
N VAL A 153 -30.21 -20.11 -6.00
CA VAL A 153 -29.72 -19.97 -4.63
C VAL A 153 -28.19 -20.02 -4.58
N ARG A 154 -27.56 -20.94 -5.31
CA ARG A 154 -26.10 -21.06 -5.35
C ARG A 154 -25.44 -19.81 -5.92
N ILE A 155 -26.01 -19.22 -6.98
CA ILE A 155 -25.53 -17.96 -7.56
C ILE A 155 -25.72 -16.82 -6.56
N ALA A 156 -26.88 -16.72 -5.93
CA ALA A 156 -27.17 -15.70 -4.93
C ALA A 156 -26.18 -15.76 -3.74
N VAL A 157 -25.89 -16.97 -3.25
CA VAL A 157 -24.88 -17.17 -2.19
C VAL A 157 -23.49 -16.73 -2.62
N ARG A 158 -23.05 -17.08 -3.85
CA ARG A 158 -21.75 -16.65 -4.38
C ARG A 158 -21.66 -15.13 -4.50
N VAL A 159 -22.70 -14.49 -5.02
CA VAL A 159 -22.76 -13.02 -5.10
C VAL A 159 -22.72 -12.40 -3.70
N LEU A 160 -23.49 -12.94 -2.76
CA LEU A 160 -23.52 -12.46 -1.39
C LEU A 160 -22.16 -12.56 -0.70
N LEU A 161 -21.43 -13.67 -0.91
CA LEU A 161 -20.08 -13.88 -0.39
C LEU A 161 -19.04 -12.89 -0.93
N ILE A 162 -19.31 -12.27 -2.09
CA ILE A 162 -18.45 -11.20 -2.64
C ILE A 162 -18.91 -9.82 -2.17
N VAL A 163 -20.23 -9.58 -2.23
CA VAL A 163 -20.79 -8.25 -1.97
C VAL A 163 -20.75 -7.87 -0.48
N LEU A 164 -21.03 -8.82 0.42
CA LEU A 164 -21.00 -8.53 1.87
C LEU A 164 -19.63 -8.09 2.36
N PRO A 165 -18.51 -8.79 2.06
CA PRO A 165 -17.18 -8.30 2.43
C PRO A 165 -16.85 -6.95 1.82
N ALA A 166 -17.25 -6.71 0.56
CA ALA A 166 -17.00 -5.42 -0.10
C ALA A 166 -17.74 -4.27 0.61
N ILE A 167 -19.04 -4.48 0.96
CA ILE A 167 -19.81 -3.48 1.72
C ILE A 167 -19.22 -3.29 3.12
N TYR A 168 -18.88 -4.38 3.81
CA TYR A 168 -18.30 -4.31 5.15
C TYR A 168 -16.98 -3.55 5.17
N THR A 169 -16.04 -3.93 4.31
CA THR A 169 -14.73 -3.27 4.24
C THR A 169 -14.85 -1.82 3.76
N TYR A 170 -15.75 -1.55 2.82
CA TYR A 170 -16.06 -0.18 2.41
C TYR A 170 -16.54 0.67 3.58
N ARG A 171 -17.49 0.16 4.37
CA ARG A 171 -18.00 0.89 5.54
C ARG A 171 -16.93 1.12 6.60
N VAL A 172 -16.12 0.10 6.92
CA VAL A 172 -15.04 0.21 7.89
C VAL A 172 -13.98 1.23 7.44
N ALA A 173 -13.54 1.14 6.19
CA ALA A 173 -12.56 2.06 5.64
C ALA A 173 -13.08 3.50 5.59
N HIS A 174 -14.36 3.68 5.22
CA HIS A 174 -14.96 5.00 5.14
C HIS A 174 -15.27 5.60 6.52
N TYR A 175 -15.62 4.77 7.49
CA TYR A 175 -15.74 5.22 8.87
C TYR A 175 -14.40 5.77 9.37
N ASN A 176 -13.33 5.01 9.21
CA ASN A 176 -12.00 5.44 9.65
C ASN A 176 -11.46 6.67 8.89
N ASN A 177 -11.72 6.79 7.59
CA ASN A 177 -11.13 7.81 6.75
C ASN A 177 -12.03 9.04 6.52
N ARG A 178 -13.29 9.00 6.91
CA ARG A 178 -14.29 10.04 6.61
C ARG A 178 -14.94 10.70 7.83
N LEU A 179 -14.38 10.55 9.01
CA LEU A 179 -14.76 11.36 10.15
C LEU A 179 -13.82 12.57 10.25
N PRO A 180 -13.94 13.58 9.33
CA PRO A 180 -13.12 14.77 9.41
C PRO A 180 -13.50 15.53 10.67
N THR A 181 -12.49 15.94 11.41
CA THR A 181 -12.66 16.90 12.51
C THR A 181 -12.09 18.25 12.10
N PRO A 182 -12.56 19.36 12.69
CA PRO A 182 -12.01 20.67 12.35
C PRO A 182 -10.52 20.80 12.62
N ILE A 183 -10.00 20.01 13.57
CA ILE A 183 -8.61 20.06 14.01
C ILE A 183 -7.69 19.08 13.28
N ASP A 184 -8.18 18.34 12.28
CA ASP A 184 -7.34 17.41 11.52
C ASP A 184 -6.12 18.09 10.91
N GLY A 185 -4.98 17.41 10.97
CA GLY A 185 -3.74 17.85 10.35
C GLY A 185 -2.54 17.87 11.29
N ARG A 186 -1.47 18.46 10.80
CA ARG A 186 -0.18 18.61 11.50
C ARG A 186 -0.13 19.99 12.16
N TRP A 187 0.12 20.01 13.46
CA TRP A 187 0.16 21.22 14.27
C TRP A 187 1.51 21.35 14.97
N LYS A 188 2.20 22.44 14.75
CA LYS A 188 3.45 22.80 15.45
C LYS A 188 3.11 23.52 16.75
N VAL A 189 3.71 23.12 17.84
CA VAL A 189 3.59 23.81 19.13
C VAL A 189 4.40 25.10 19.06
N ILE A 190 3.71 26.23 19.28
CA ILE A 190 4.34 27.57 19.28
C ILE A 190 4.45 28.14 20.69
N ASN A 191 3.53 27.75 21.59
CA ASN A 191 3.56 28.14 22.97
C ASN A 191 3.07 26.99 23.87
N ASN A 192 3.81 26.69 24.94
CA ASN A 192 3.53 25.63 25.88
C ASN A 192 4.00 26.02 27.28
N PRO A 193 3.33 26.99 27.92
CA PRO A 193 3.76 27.53 29.23
C PRO A 193 3.71 26.49 30.35
N GLY A 194 2.82 25.50 30.26
CA GLY A 194 2.72 24.39 31.21
C GLY A 194 3.80 23.33 31.05
N GLN A 195 4.72 23.50 30.10
CA GLN A 195 5.78 22.54 29.77
C GLN A 195 5.28 21.09 29.62
N VAL A 196 4.09 20.95 29.03
CA VAL A 196 3.55 19.63 28.69
C VAL A 196 4.55 18.91 27.81
N GLY A 197 5.11 17.80 28.31
CA GLY A 197 6.15 17.07 27.63
C GLY A 197 6.65 15.89 28.44
N LEU A 198 7.55 15.11 27.84
CA LEU A 198 8.32 14.11 28.55
C LEU A 198 9.48 14.83 29.30
N ALA A 199 9.93 14.27 30.39
CA ALA A 199 10.88 14.89 31.34
C ALA A 199 12.15 15.50 30.73
N GLN A 200 12.50 15.13 29.49
CA GLN A 200 13.71 15.61 28.80
C GLN A 200 13.45 16.17 27.39
N GLU A 201 12.22 16.04 26.86
CA GLU A 201 11.90 16.45 25.50
C GLU A 201 10.59 17.26 25.46
N PRO A 202 10.61 18.51 24.99
CA PRO A 202 9.40 19.32 24.87
C PRO A 202 8.48 18.76 23.79
N LEU A 203 7.17 18.92 23.97
CA LEU A 203 6.19 18.63 22.94
C LEU A 203 6.38 19.59 21.74
N ALA A 204 6.72 19.04 20.59
CA ALA A 204 7.07 19.82 19.39
C ALA A 204 5.92 19.87 18.38
N TYR A 205 5.21 18.77 18.20
CA TYR A 205 4.08 18.67 17.26
C TYR A 205 2.96 17.79 17.82
N ILE A 206 1.74 18.13 17.42
CA ILE A 206 0.55 17.28 17.56
C ILE A 206 -0.01 17.01 16.15
N TYR A 207 -0.27 15.74 15.85
CA TYR A 207 -0.89 15.29 14.61
C TYR A 207 -2.28 14.75 14.94
N PHE A 208 -3.34 15.35 14.42
CA PHE A 208 -4.67 14.75 14.46
C PHE A 208 -4.90 14.02 13.14
N GLU A 209 -4.88 12.67 13.18
CA GLU A 209 -4.79 11.85 11.98
C GLU A 209 -6.16 11.67 11.32
N ARG A 210 -6.28 12.14 10.09
CA ARG A 210 -7.50 11.99 9.30
C ARG A 210 -7.76 10.55 8.85
N ASN A 211 -6.69 9.79 8.57
CA ASN A 211 -6.76 8.45 8.00
C ASN A 211 -6.86 7.34 9.06
N ARG A 212 -6.91 7.70 10.33
CA ARG A 212 -7.09 6.80 11.47
C ARG A 212 -8.09 7.43 12.42
N ALA A 213 -9.23 6.76 12.62
CA ALA A 213 -10.30 7.29 13.46
C ALA A 213 -9.80 7.58 14.88
N PHE A 214 -9.97 8.83 15.29
CA PHE A 214 -9.68 9.30 16.65
C PHE A 214 -8.23 9.05 17.11
N MET A 215 -7.29 9.01 16.18
CA MET A 215 -5.88 8.90 16.47
C MET A 215 -5.23 10.27 16.47
N CYS A 216 -4.55 10.63 17.55
CA CYS A 216 -3.58 11.71 17.53
C CYS A 216 -2.20 11.20 17.93
N VAL A 217 -1.18 11.86 17.40
CA VAL A 217 0.21 11.52 17.65
C VAL A 217 0.92 12.74 18.21
N PHE A 218 1.56 12.58 19.34
CA PHE A 218 2.41 13.59 19.95
C PHE A 218 3.84 13.30 19.58
N ARG A 219 4.55 14.32 19.07
CA ARG A 219 5.97 14.26 18.80
C ARG A 219 6.71 15.14 19.79
N TYR A 220 7.57 14.51 20.55
CA TYR A 220 8.46 15.17 21.50
C TYR A 220 9.86 15.26 20.91
N GLY A 221 10.49 16.43 21.01
CA GLY A 221 11.82 16.64 20.45
C GLY A 221 11.93 16.26 18.97
N ALA A 222 13.03 15.55 18.62
CA ALA A 222 13.32 15.15 17.24
C ALA A 222 12.79 13.75 16.88
N SER A 223 12.73 12.81 17.84
CA SER A 223 12.59 11.38 17.52
C SER A 223 11.58 10.60 18.38
N THR A 224 11.02 11.18 19.41
CA THR A 224 10.09 10.48 20.32
C THR A 224 8.65 10.70 19.90
N TRP A 225 7.92 9.62 19.67
CA TRP A 225 6.54 9.64 19.18
C TRP A 225 5.64 8.83 20.10
N GLN A 226 4.48 9.38 20.46
CA GLN A 226 3.45 8.69 21.23
C GLN A 226 2.12 8.78 20.51
N THR A 227 1.38 7.67 20.52
CA THR A 227 0.09 7.54 19.84
C THR A 227 -1.04 7.49 20.86
N HIS A 228 -1.99 8.39 20.72
CA HIS A 228 -3.08 8.63 21.64
C HIS A 228 -4.44 8.49 20.95
N HIS A 229 -5.49 8.29 21.74
CA HIS A 229 -6.87 8.42 21.30
C HIS A 229 -7.39 9.82 21.62
N PHE A 230 -8.16 10.44 20.72
CA PHE A 230 -8.85 11.68 21.01
C PHE A 230 -10.33 11.61 20.68
N GLU A 231 -11.13 12.34 21.42
CA GLU A 231 -12.55 12.60 21.10
C GLU A 231 -12.83 14.08 21.12
N ILE A 232 -13.68 14.52 20.23
CA ILE A 232 -14.00 15.92 20.02
C ILE A 232 -15.51 16.12 19.97
N ASN A 233 -15.99 17.15 20.62
CA ASN A 233 -17.36 17.61 20.48
C ASN A 233 -17.38 19.01 19.86
N ASN A 234 -17.68 19.07 18.57
CA ASN A 234 -17.68 20.32 17.79
C ASN A 234 -18.72 21.35 18.27
N LYS A 235 -19.75 20.93 19.02
CA LYS A 235 -20.79 21.85 19.53
C LYS A 235 -20.35 22.56 20.79
N THR A 236 -19.60 21.90 21.64
CA THR A 236 -19.14 22.44 22.93
C THR A 236 -17.71 22.90 22.92
N GLY A 237 -16.94 22.57 21.87
CA GLY A 237 -15.50 22.79 21.80
C GLY A 237 -14.71 21.87 22.72
N GLN A 238 -15.32 20.78 23.23
CA GLN A 238 -14.66 19.83 24.12
C GLN A 238 -13.66 18.95 23.35
N LEU A 239 -12.48 18.77 23.91
CA LEU A 239 -11.44 17.86 23.46
C LEU A 239 -10.98 17.02 24.64
N ASP A 240 -11.03 15.71 24.49
CA ASP A 240 -10.50 14.74 25.44
C ASP A 240 -9.44 13.88 24.75
N ILE A 241 -8.34 13.55 25.44
CA ILE A 241 -7.25 12.71 24.91
C ILE A 241 -6.91 11.64 25.95
N TRP A 242 -6.65 10.40 25.47
CA TRP A 242 -6.27 9.25 26.28
C TRP A 242 -4.88 8.74 25.88
N ASP A 243 -4.20 8.11 26.80
CA ASP A 243 -2.80 7.65 26.64
C ASP A 243 -2.62 6.56 25.58
N ALA A 244 -3.66 5.79 25.26
CA ALA A 244 -3.59 4.70 24.28
C ALA A 244 -4.67 4.81 23.22
N TRP A 245 -4.26 4.72 21.94
CA TRP A 245 -5.18 4.88 20.82
C TRP A 245 -6.29 3.83 20.76
N LEU A 246 -5.97 2.53 20.80
CA LEU A 246 -6.97 1.47 20.58
C LEU A 246 -7.78 1.14 21.84
N SER A 247 -7.14 1.13 23.00
CA SER A 247 -7.76 0.76 24.29
C SER A 247 -8.33 1.94 25.07
N LYS A 248 -8.11 3.17 24.59
CA LYS A 248 -8.28 4.44 25.29
C LYS A 248 -7.38 4.60 26.51
N GLY A 249 -7.17 3.60 27.35
CA GLY A 249 -6.37 3.71 28.57
C GLY A 249 -6.84 4.78 29.54
N GLU A 250 -5.89 5.51 30.15
CA GLU A 250 -6.18 6.62 31.06
C GLU A 250 -6.35 7.95 30.29
N LYS A 251 -7.19 8.84 30.81
CA LYS A 251 -7.40 10.14 30.19
C LYS A 251 -6.26 11.07 30.59
N ILE A 252 -5.47 11.49 29.61
CA ILE A 252 -4.30 12.36 29.82
C ILE A 252 -4.58 13.84 29.59
N PHE A 253 -5.69 14.18 28.91
CA PHE A 253 -6.13 15.55 28.71
C PHE A 253 -7.66 15.64 28.68
N SER A 254 -8.20 16.68 29.30
CA SER A 254 -9.58 17.08 29.20
C SER A 254 -9.68 18.61 29.20
N GLY A 255 -10.28 19.16 28.17
CA GLY A 255 -10.35 20.61 28.05
C GLY A 255 -11.16 21.08 26.84
N LYS A 256 -10.94 22.30 26.45
CA LYS A 256 -11.55 22.91 25.29
C LYS A 256 -10.52 23.22 24.21
N TYR A 257 -10.98 23.27 22.96
CA TYR A 257 -10.19 23.78 21.88
C TYR A 257 -10.89 25.00 21.27
N ASP A 258 -10.07 25.95 20.82
CA ASP A 258 -10.50 27.08 19.98
C ASP A 258 -9.69 27.06 18.69
N LEU A 259 -10.37 27.11 17.57
CA LEU A 259 -9.77 27.05 16.25
C LEU A 259 -10.05 28.32 15.46
N THR A 260 -9.01 29.05 15.13
CA THR A 260 -9.08 30.24 14.29
C THR A 260 -8.15 30.08 13.08
N ARG A 261 -8.70 29.76 11.92
CA ARG A 261 -7.96 29.50 10.66
C ARG A 261 -6.82 28.48 10.85
N ASN A 262 -5.59 28.97 10.98
CA ASN A 262 -4.39 28.14 11.12
C ASN A 262 -3.85 28.11 12.55
N HIS A 263 -4.59 28.63 13.51
CA HIS A 263 -4.21 28.70 14.92
C HIS A 263 -5.19 27.89 15.75
N LEU A 264 -4.67 26.94 16.52
CA LEU A 264 -5.42 26.06 17.41
C LEU A 264 -4.92 26.27 18.85
N VAL A 265 -5.82 26.64 19.73
CA VAL A 265 -5.56 26.74 21.17
C VAL A 265 -6.23 25.55 21.87
N ILE A 266 -5.48 24.85 22.66
CA ILE A 266 -5.97 23.75 23.52
C ILE A 266 -5.79 24.21 24.96
N ASP A 267 -6.92 24.37 25.67
CA ASP A 267 -6.96 24.85 27.06
C ASP A 267 -7.66 23.82 27.95
N GLY A 268 -6.96 23.35 28.98
CA GLY A 268 -7.51 22.37 29.88
C GLY A 268 -6.49 21.72 30.79
N GLN A 269 -6.91 20.62 31.39
CA GLN A 269 -6.13 19.90 32.40
C GLN A 269 -5.39 18.72 31.78
N PHE A 270 -4.07 18.74 31.89
CA PHE A 270 -3.21 17.58 31.64
C PHE A 270 -2.92 16.85 32.94
N ASP A 271 -2.99 15.52 32.90
CA ASP A 271 -2.94 14.65 34.08
C ASP A 271 -1.69 14.86 34.95
N HIS A 272 -0.55 15.20 34.35
CA HIS A 272 0.72 15.39 35.06
C HIS A 272 1.19 16.85 35.19
N SER A 273 0.50 17.81 34.55
CA SER A 273 0.96 19.20 34.45
C SER A 273 -0.05 20.24 34.96
N GLY A 274 -1.25 19.80 35.37
CA GLY A 274 -2.32 20.70 35.83
C GLY A 274 -2.97 21.46 34.66
N GLU A 275 -3.55 22.63 34.95
CA GLU A 275 -4.13 23.49 33.93
C GLU A 275 -3.04 24.04 33.02
N SER A 276 -3.18 23.86 31.71
CA SER A 276 -2.20 24.27 30.71
C SER A 276 -2.88 24.70 29.43
N VAL A 277 -2.34 25.76 28.83
CA VAL A 277 -2.75 26.25 27.51
C VAL A 277 -1.66 25.94 26.51
N ILE A 278 -1.98 25.24 25.44
CA ILE A 278 -1.04 24.98 24.35
C ILE A 278 -1.53 25.71 23.10
N GLU A 279 -0.67 26.51 22.52
CA GLU A 279 -0.93 27.18 21.27
C GLU A 279 -0.20 26.49 20.12
N LEU A 280 -0.91 26.27 19.04
CA LEU A 280 -0.51 25.45 17.92
C LEU A 280 -0.74 26.20 16.59
N GLU A 281 0.18 26.08 15.68
CA GLU A 281 0.08 26.60 14.32
C GLU A 281 0.04 25.46 13.30
N LYS A 282 -0.91 25.55 12.38
CA LYS A 282 -1.08 24.54 11.33
C LYS A 282 0.09 24.56 10.36
N GLN A 283 0.63 23.38 10.07
CA GLN A 283 1.66 23.21 9.06
C GLN A 283 1.05 22.55 7.81
N GLU A 284 1.41 23.05 6.66
CA GLU A 284 0.99 22.49 5.36
C GLU A 284 1.61 21.12 5.06
#